data_c0b200cd2b25681553cff4fa027a87f6
#
_entry.id   c0b200cd2b25681553cff4fa027a87f6
#
_cell.length_a   1.000
_cell.length_b   1.000
_cell.length_c   1.000
_cell.angle_alpha   90.00
_cell.angle_beta   90.00
_cell.angle_gamma   90.00
#
_symmetry.space_group_name_H-M   'P 1'
#
loop_
_entity.id
_entity.type
_entity.pdbx_description
1 polymer ?
#
loop_
_entity_poly.entity_id
_entity_poly.type
_entity_poly.pdbx_seq_one_letter_code
_entity_poly.pdbx_strand_id
1 'polypeptide(L)'
;MSKEILVIPMALFLAYATGAPGADQTPLDSGLRPSQLKNIKNADPSVILVGSTYYSVESDGNNIYVREAASLSALNTAARVRIWGSKPNVWAPEIVKAGGSFLVYFAAGNRTDQRMYYIASTNPTSDYTSAMPLNLPDNKWAIDGVPFRLNNEWWFVWSGWEGNTNVEQNLYIARMSDPTTVTGGRFVISRPRERWERSVGNPYINEGPQPIADPSGQLHIVYSVNGSWSADYCLGDLRLASGRDPTNAHSWYKSNGCLFGARKDLMAKGLEPVLNAMGVGHLSFLLPNGDINASPPSGAQAPFMYHGVPNSLPMSWSNRYWYAGTFAWSENATYCRSRSDCNTGWGLRFSE
;
A
#
# COMPACT_ATOMS: atom_id res chain seq x y z
N MET A 1 28.33 50.68 52.74
CA MET A 1 27.25 49.88 52.15
C MET A 1 27.32 50.02 50.63
N SER A 2 28.16 49.20 50.00
CA SER A 2 28.34 49.14 48.55
C SER A 2 27.36 48.17 47.93
N LYS A 3 26.59 48.65 46.96
CA LYS A 3 25.68 47.86 46.14
C LYS A 3 26.47 47.23 44.98
N GLU A 4 26.63 45.93 45.00
CA GLU A 4 27.16 45.17 43.89
C GLU A 4 26.07 45.04 42.80
N ILE A 5 26.42 45.44 41.62
CA ILE A 5 25.58 45.30 40.42
C ILE A 5 25.96 43.98 39.76
N LEU A 6 25.01 43.06 39.76
CA LEU A 6 25.14 41.76 39.11
C LEU A 6 24.94 41.94 37.59
N VAL A 7 26.02 41.77 36.84
CA VAL A 7 26.00 41.75 35.37
C VAL A 7 25.72 40.31 34.92
N ILE A 8 24.56 40.09 34.29
CA ILE A 8 24.21 38.81 33.66
C ILE A 8 24.77 38.80 32.23
N PRO A 9 25.59 37.85 31.83
CA PRO A 9 26.07 37.79 30.44
C PRO A 9 24.92 37.29 29.53
N MET A 10 24.67 38.08 28.49
CA MET A 10 23.74 37.76 27.41
C MET A 10 24.33 36.62 26.55
N ALA A 11 23.80 35.42 26.69
CA ALA A 11 24.17 34.29 25.86
C ALA A 11 23.68 34.53 24.41
N LEU A 12 24.62 34.58 23.51
CA LEU A 12 24.40 34.68 22.06
C LEU A 12 23.93 33.30 21.57
N PHE A 13 22.63 33.14 21.31
CA PHE A 13 22.13 31.97 20.61
C PHE A 13 22.53 32.04 19.14
N LEU A 14 23.56 31.27 18.77
CA LEU A 14 23.81 30.94 17.38
C LEU A 14 22.72 29.95 16.96
N ALA A 15 21.78 30.40 16.12
CA ALA A 15 20.88 29.55 15.39
C ALA A 15 21.68 28.72 14.37
N TYR A 16 21.96 27.47 14.68
CA TYR A 16 22.37 26.49 13.66
C TYR A 16 21.15 26.24 12.76
N ALA A 17 21.18 26.80 11.57
CA ALA A 17 20.32 26.35 10.48
C ALA A 17 20.76 24.93 10.11
N THR A 18 20.09 23.94 10.65
CA THR A 18 20.18 22.56 10.16
C THR A 18 19.44 22.52 8.82
N GLY A 19 20.19 22.78 7.73
CA GLY A 19 19.72 22.42 6.41
C GLY A 19 19.41 20.94 6.42
N ALA A 20 18.16 20.57 6.16
CA ALA A 20 17.80 19.21 5.83
C ALA A 20 18.73 18.76 4.68
N PRO A 21 19.33 17.57 4.73
CA PRO A 21 20.05 17.05 3.59
C PRO A 21 19.08 17.00 2.43
N GLY A 22 19.32 17.78 1.39
CA GLY A 22 18.59 17.69 0.14
C GLY A 22 18.60 16.24 -0.28
N ALA A 23 17.44 15.59 -0.33
CA ALA A 23 17.29 14.29 -0.93
C ALA A 23 17.82 14.45 -2.36
N ASP A 24 18.90 13.73 -2.66
CA ASP A 24 19.42 13.59 -4.01
C ASP A 24 18.28 12.91 -4.80
N GLN A 25 17.48 13.75 -5.47
CA GLN A 25 16.39 13.31 -6.34
C GLN A 25 17.06 12.82 -7.63
N THR A 26 17.66 11.63 -7.59
CA THR A 26 17.90 10.90 -8.84
C THR A 26 16.55 10.80 -9.54
N PRO A 27 16.43 11.26 -10.79
CA PRO A 27 15.18 11.16 -11.53
C PRO A 27 14.75 9.69 -11.53
N LEU A 28 13.58 9.42 -10.96
CA LEU A 28 12.91 8.12 -11.13
C LEU A 28 12.93 7.85 -12.63
N ASP A 29 13.45 6.68 -13.02
CA ASP A 29 13.72 6.27 -14.39
C ASP A 29 12.61 6.75 -15.36
N SER A 30 12.84 7.87 -16.06
CA SER A 30 11.90 8.50 -17.00
C SER A 30 11.70 7.67 -18.28
N GLY A 31 12.28 6.47 -18.33
CA GLY A 31 12.21 5.54 -19.44
C GLY A 31 11.19 4.41 -19.28
N LEU A 32 10.49 4.31 -18.15
CA LEU A 32 9.49 3.28 -17.95
C LEU A 32 8.23 3.58 -18.76
N ARG A 33 8.13 2.93 -19.92
CA ARG A 33 6.82 2.71 -20.54
C ARG A 33 6.12 1.62 -19.72
N PRO A 34 4.82 1.80 -19.40
CA PRO A 34 4.04 0.76 -18.74
C PRO A 34 4.21 -0.56 -19.50
N SER A 35 4.67 -1.59 -18.83
CA SER A 35 4.91 -2.87 -19.49
C SER A 35 4.72 -4.02 -18.51
N GLN A 36 4.14 -5.10 -19.05
CA GLN A 36 4.10 -6.36 -18.36
C GLN A 36 5.52 -6.82 -18.04
N LEU A 37 5.78 -7.22 -16.81
CA LEU A 37 6.98 -7.93 -16.43
C LEU A 37 6.81 -9.41 -16.82
N LYS A 38 7.10 -9.72 -18.09
CA LYS A 38 6.73 -10.97 -18.77
C LYS A 38 7.18 -12.26 -18.08
N ASN A 39 8.22 -12.19 -17.25
CA ASN A 39 8.76 -13.36 -16.54
C ASN A 39 8.29 -13.47 -15.10
N ILE A 40 7.55 -12.48 -14.58
CA ILE A 40 7.00 -12.54 -13.23
C ILE A 40 5.50 -12.89 -13.32
N LYS A 41 5.27 -14.20 -13.44
CA LYS A 41 3.92 -14.78 -13.35
C LYS A 41 3.59 -15.02 -11.90
N ASN A 42 3.07 -13.99 -11.25
CA ASN A 42 2.66 -14.01 -9.84
C ASN A 42 1.57 -12.96 -9.57
N ALA A 43 1.01 -13.04 -8.37
CA ALA A 43 0.05 -12.07 -7.83
C ALA A 43 0.76 -11.08 -6.89
N ASP A 44 0.02 -10.10 -6.43
CA ASP A 44 0.23 -9.31 -5.22
C ASP A 44 1.68 -8.77 -5.13
N PRO A 45 2.10 -7.89 -6.07
CA PRO A 45 3.43 -7.31 -6.05
C PRO A 45 3.61 -6.41 -4.83
N SER A 46 4.76 -6.55 -4.15
CA SER A 46 5.20 -5.59 -3.15
C SER A 46 6.65 -5.24 -3.40
N VAL A 47 6.93 -3.96 -3.65
CA VAL A 47 8.23 -3.47 -4.09
C VAL A 47 8.59 -2.17 -3.38
N ILE A 48 9.81 -2.09 -2.86
CA ILE A 48 10.37 -0.86 -2.30
C ILE A 48 11.65 -0.45 -3.02
N LEU A 49 11.93 0.85 -3.04
CA LEU A 49 13.19 1.42 -3.50
C LEU A 49 14.05 1.83 -2.29
N VAL A 50 15.25 1.27 -2.17
CA VAL A 50 16.20 1.63 -1.11
C VAL A 50 17.51 2.10 -1.75
N GLY A 51 17.80 3.39 -1.62
CA GLY A 51 18.87 4.01 -2.41
C GLY A 51 18.54 3.90 -3.90
N SER A 52 19.38 3.21 -4.67
CA SER A 52 19.19 2.92 -6.10
C SER A 52 18.75 1.48 -6.38
N THR A 53 18.38 0.69 -5.36
CA THR A 53 18.08 -0.73 -5.49
C THR A 53 16.61 -1.01 -5.21
N TYR A 54 15.98 -1.75 -6.11
CA TYR A 54 14.60 -2.25 -5.94
C TYR A 54 14.64 -3.62 -5.27
N TYR A 55 13.82 -3.77 -4.23
CA TYR A 55 13.57 -5.06 -3.58
C TYR A 55 12.09 -5.39 -3.72
N SER A 56 11.80 -6.55 -4.27
CA SER A 56 10.41 -7.05 -4.35
C SER A 56 10.28 -8.35 -3.58
N VAL A 57 9.11 -8.58 -3.00
CA VAL A 57 8.76 -9.87 -2.38
C VAL A 57 7.61 -10.53 -3.09
N GLU A 58 7.61 -11.86 -3.10
CA GLU A 58 6.57 -12.68 -3.72
C GLU A 58 6.38 -13.98 -2.95
N SER A 59 5.20 -14.58 -3.07
CA SER A 59 4.89 -15.90 -2.51
C SER A 59 4.61 -16.94 -3.60
N ASP A 60 4.96 -18.21 -3.34
CA ASP A 60 4.50 -19.37 -4.11
C ASP A 60 3.36 -20.14 -3.42
N GLY A 61 2.78 -19.54 -2.36
CA GLY A 61 1.75 -20.15 -1.54
C GLY A 61 2.27 -20.87 -0.29
N ASN A 62 3.58 -21.14 -0.19
CA ASN A 62 4.20 -21.79 0.97
C ASN A 62 5.48 -21.10 1.44
N ASN A 63 6.14 -20.39 0.55
CA ASN A 63 7.42 -19.73 0.77
C ASN A 63 7.34 -18.27 0.36
N ILE A 64 8.25 -17.47 0.91
CA ILE A 64 8.47 -16.06 0.53
C ILE A 64 9.84 -15.94 -0.12
N TYR A 65 9.87 -15.23 -1.23
CA TYR A 65 11.07 -14.95 -1.98
C TYR A 65 11.27 -13.46 -2.14
N VAL A 66 12.52 -13.03 -2.27
CA VAL A 66 12.91 -11.66 -2.60
C VAL A 66 13.63 -11.64 -3.93
N ARG A 67 13.46 -10.55 -4.68
CA ARG A 67 14.30 -10.19 -5.82
C ARG A 67 14.96 -8.85 -5.53
N GLU A 68 16.20 -8.72 -5.98
CA GLU A 68 16.99 -7.49 -5.91
C GLU A 68 17.40 -7.07 -7.32
N ALA A 69 17.20 -5.79 -7.66
CA ALA A 69 17.53 -5.28 -8.99
C ALA A 69 17.86 -3.78 -8.97
N ALA A 70 18.72 -3.35 -9.89
CA ALA A 70 19.09 -1.95 -10.05
C ALA A 70 18.04 -1.12 -10.83
N SER A 71 17.02 -1.78 -11.41
CA SER A 71 15.89 -1.11 -12.08
C SER A 71 14.64 -1.98 -12.04
N LEU A 72 13.45 -1.40 -12.25
CA LEU A 72 12.20 -2.14 -12.34
C LEU A 72 12.22 -3.17 -13.47
N SER A 73 12.74 -2.81 -14.63
CA SER A 73 12.87 -3.73 -15.76
C SER A 73 13.77 -4.91 -15.44
N ALA A 74 14.83 -4.70 -14.65
CA ALA A 74 15.75 -5.75 -14.23
C ALA A 74 15.13 -6.72 -13.21
N LEU A 75 14.09 -6.34 -12.45
CA LEU A 75 13.31 -7.27 -11.61
C LEU A 75 12.80 -8.46 -12.43
N ASN A 76 12.44 -8.21 -13.70
CA ASN A 76 11.89 -9.22 -14.62
C ASN A 76 12.81 -10.45 -14.82
N THR A 77 14.12 -10.27 -14.69
CA THR A 77 15.14 -11.32 -14.88
C THR A 77 15.94 -11.60 -13.62
N ALA A 78 15.75 -10.82 -12.56
CA ALA A 78 16.45 -11.02 -11.30
C ALA A 78 16.11 -12.38 -10.70
N ALA A 79 17.12 -13.07 -10.19
CA ALA A 79 16.93 -14.32 -9.49
C ALA A 79 16.10 -14.09 -8.21
N ARG A 80 15.17 -14.99 -7.94
CA ARG A 80 14.44 -14.95 -6.67
C ARG A 80 15.16 -15.80 -5.63
N VAL A 81 15.36 -15.22 -4.47
CA VAL A 81 16.01 -15.84 -3.31
C VAL A 81 14.95 -16.15 -2.28
N ARG A 82 14.88 -17.42 -1.83
CA ARG A 82 13.96 -17.78 -0.74
C ARG A 82 14.47 -17.21 0.57
N ILE A 83 13.67 -16.34 1.20
CA ILE A 83 14.00 -15.72 2.49
C ILE A 83 13.26 -16.37 3.67
N TRP A 84 12.13 -17.05 3.39
CA TRP A 84 11.37 -17.75 4.41
C TRP A 84 10.49 -18.84 3.79
N GLY A 85 10.09 -19.83 4.59
CA GLY A 85 9.12 -20.85 4.16
C GLY A 85 8.77 -21.79 5.29
N SER A 86 7.64 -22.45 5.17
CA SER A 86 7.14 -23.56 5.98
C SER A 86 5.72 -23.45 6.53
N LYS A 87 4.90 -22.50 6.06
CA LYS A 87 3.48 -22.45 6.37
C LYS A 87 2.65 -22.61 5.10
N PRO A 88 1.49 -23.28 5.14
CA PRO A 88 0.58 -23.31 3.99
C PRO A 88 -0.16 -21.99 3.82
N ASN A 89 -0.59 -21.72 2.59
CA ASN A 89 -1.38 -20.56 2.21
C ASN A 89 -0.75 -19.22 2.68
N VAL A 90 0.51 -19.05 2.34
CA VAL A 90 1.23 -17.78 2.50
C VAL A 90 0.79 -16.84 1.39
N TRP A 91 0.12 -15.74 1.76
CA TRP A 91 -0.47 -14.80 0.81
C TRP A 91 0.07 -13.40 0.99
N ALA A 92 0.17 -12.69 -0.14
CA ALA A 92 0.43 -11.26 -0.25
C ALA A 92 1.51 -10.75 0.71
N PRO A 93 2.78 -11.18 0.55
CA PRO A 93 3.85 -10.64 1.37
C PRO A 93 4.11 -9.18 1.01
N GLU A 94 4.22 -8.32 2.04
CA GLU A 94 4.46 -6.88 1.93
C GLU A 94 5.80 -6.53 2.58
N ILE A 95 6.74 -5.99 1.78
CA ILE A 95 8.04 -5.55 2.27
C ILE A 95 8.02 -4.07 2.65
N VAL A 96 8.51 -3.76 3.84
CA VAL A 96 8.71 -2.37 4.30
C VAL A 96 10.08 -2.23 4.95
N LYS A 97 10.63 -1.00 4.91
CA LYS A 97 11.84 -0.65 5.63
C LYS A 97 11.50 0.24 6.81
N ALA A 98 11.84 -0.19 8.01
CA ALA A 98 11.65 0.56 9.24
C ALA A 98 12.97 0.68 9.99
N GLY A 99 13.51 1.89 10.05
CA GLY A 99 14.85 2.13 10.60
C GLY A 99 15.93 1.34 9.84
N GLY A 100 16.69 0.55 10.56
CA GLY A 100 17.75 -0.33 10.01
C GLY A 100 17.26 -1.71 9.55
N SER A 101 15.95 -2.02 9.68
CA SER A 101 15.41 -3.36 9.44
C SER A 101 14.48 -3.38 8.22
N PHE A 102 14.50 -4.50 7.50
CA PHE A 102 13.49 -4.91 6.53
C PHE A 102 12.51 -5.84 7.22
N LEU A 103 11.23 -5.53 7.11
CA LEU A 103 10.15 -6.36 7.61
C LEU A 103 9.32 -6.85 6.42
N VAL A 104 8.93 -8.12 6.44
CA VAL A 104 8.00 -8.68 5.47
C VAL A 104 6.78 -9.17 6.24
N TYR A 105 5.65 -8.53 5.99
CA TYR A 105 4.34 -8.92 6.54
C TYR A 105 3.65 -9.86 5.56
N PHE A 106 2.90 -10.82 6.05
CA PHE A 106 2.17 -11.75 5.19
C PHE A 106 1.02 -12.41 5.95
N ALA A 107 0.04 -12.87 5.22
CA ALA A 107 -1.01 -13.71 5.78
C ALA A 107 -0.65 -15.19 5.62
N ALA A 108 -0.94 -16.00 6.63
CA ALA A 108 -0.81 -17.45 6.54
C ALA A 108 -1.84 -18.16 7.41
N GLY A 109 -2.26 -19.37 6.98
CA GLY A 109 -3.27 -20.16 7.70
C GLY A 109 -3.88 -21.25 6.82
N ASN A 110 -5.14 -21.56 7.04
CA ASN A 110 -5.89 -22.59 6.30
C ASN A 110 -7.00 -22.02 5.39
N ARG A 111 -6.81 -20.78 4.86
CA ARG A 111 -7.77 -20.01 4.05
C ARG A 111 -8.97 -19.47 4.83
N THR A 112 -9.60 -20.23 5.69
CA THR A 112 -10.71 -19.81 6.55
C THR A 112 -10.25 -19.29 7.90
N ASP A 113 -8.94 -19.37 8.18
CA ASP A 113 -8.31 -18.95 9.42
C ASP A 113 -6.96 -18.25 9.16
N GLN A 114 -6.94 -17.30 8.22
CA GLN A 114 -5.75 -16.49 7.92
C GLN A 114 -5.47 -15.53 9.06
N ARG A 115 -4.18 -15.38 9.39
CA ARG A 115 -3.66 -14.41 10.36
C ARG A 115 -2.45 -13.71 9.79
N MET A 116 -2.20 -12.51 10.29
CA MET A 116 -1.01 -11.75 9.91
C MET A 116 0.22 -12.21 10.70
N TYR A 117 1.33 -12.30 9.99
CA TYR A 117 2.67 -12.58 10.51
C TYR A 117 3.66 -11.57 9.94
N TYR A 118 4.83 -11.51 10.56
CA TYR A 118 5.98 -10.82 10.00
C TYR A 118 7.27 -11.60 10.23
N ILE A 119 8.27 -11.31 9.40
CA ILE A 119 9.66 -11.69 9.56
C ILE A 119 10.52 -10.43 9.42
N ALA A 120 11.68 -10.40 10.04
CA ALA A 120 12.56 -9.23 10.07
C ALA A 120 14.00 -9.62 9.79
N SER A 121 14.75 -8.75 9.10
CA SER A 121 16.17 -8.84 8.88
C SER A 121 16.80 -7.45 8.73
N THR A 122 18.10 -7.34 8.98
CA THR A 122 18.90 -6.16 8.60
C THR A 122 19.43 -6.26 7.17
N ASN A 123 19.33 -7.45 6.55
CA ASN A 123 19.70 -7.72 5.16
C ASN A 123 18.43 -8.11 4.37
N PRO A 124 18.07 -7.38 3.30
CA PRO A 124 16.82 -7.64 2.57
C PRO A 124 16.78 -9.01 1.86
N THR A 125 17.92 -9.66 1.65
CA THR A 125 18.03 -10.92 0.90
C THR A 125 18.35 -12.14 1.74
N SER A 126 18.61 -11.97 3.06
CA SER A 126 18.98 -13.08 3.95
C SER A 126 18.68 -12.80 5.43
N ASP A 127 18.94 -13.81 6.27
CA ASP A 127 18.98 -13.72 7.73
C ASP A 127 17.67 -13.26 8.40
N TYR A 128 16.54 -13.58 7.77
CA TYR A 128 15.23 -13.28 8.36
C TYR A 128 14.94 -14.16 9.56
N THR A 129 14.29 -13.57 10.53
CA THR A 129 13.80 -14.26 11.75
C THR A 129 12.81 -15.38 11.39
N SER A 130 12.50 -16.21 12.37
CA SER A 130 11.28 -17.02 12.33
C SER A 130 10.05 -16.13 12.21
N ALA A 131 8.96 -16.66 11.62
CA ALA A 131 7.70 -15.91 11.54
C ALA A 131 7.13 -15.65 12.94
N MET A 132 6.89 -14.39 13.20
CA MET A 132 6.26 -13.90 14.42
C MET A 132 4.80 -13.52 14.13
N PRO A 133 3.84 -13.94 14.97
CA PRO A 133 2.47 -13.51 14.80
C PRO A 133 2.36 -11.99 15.03
N LEU A 134 1.67 -11.29 14.14
CA LEU A 134 1.24 -9.92 14.38
C LEU A 134 -0.14 -9.98 15.04
N ASN A 135 -0.19 -9.72 16.36
CA ASN A 135 -1.41 -9.82 17.14
C ASN A 135 -2.35 -8.66 16.82
N LEU A 136 -3.28 -8.89 15.90
CA LEU A 136 -4.33 -7.91 15.59
C LEU A 136 -5.45 -7.95 16.63
N PRO A 137 -6.13 -6.82 16.88
CA PRO A 137 -7.30 -6.78 17.76
C PRO A 137 -8.38 -7.75 17.31
N ASP A 138 -9.07 -8.39 18.27
CA ASP A 138 -10.15 -9.37 18.07
C ASP A 138 -9.73 -10.69 17.42
N ASN A 139 -8.47 -10.87 17.04
CA ASN A 139 -7.92 -12.10 16.45
C ASN A 139 -8.83 -12.71 15.35
N LYS A 140 -9.31 -11.87 14.44
CA LYS A 140 -10.17 -12.29 13.33
C LYS A 140 -9.33 -12.63 12.10
N TRP A 141 -9.99 -13.20 11.10
CA TRP A 141 -9.42 -13.41 9.78
C TRP A 141 -8.88 -12.08 9.20
N ALA A 142 -7.64 -12.09 8.74
CA ALA A 142 -6.93 -10.91 8.26
C ALA A 142 -5.91 -11.24 7.18
N ILE A 143 -5.82 -10.39 6.14
CA ILE A 143 -4.86 -10.46 5.04
C ILE A 143 -4.39 -9.07 4.63
N ASP A 144 -3.37 -9.00 3.79
CA ASP A 144 -2.90 -7.81 3.07
C ASP A 144 -2.57 -6.63 3.99
N GLY A 145 -2.02 -6.94 5.16
CA GLY A 145 -1.74 -5.90 6.15
C GLY A 145 -0.40 -5.23 5.93
N VAL A 146 -0.37 -3.89 6.00
CA VAL A 146 0.82 -3.08 5.86
C VAL A 146 0.91 -2.00 6.94
N PRO A 147 2.08 -1.83 7.60
CA PRO A 147 2.31 -0.72 8.50
C PRO A 147 2.70 0.53 7.73
N PHE A 148 2.40 1.69 8.29
CA PHE A 148 2.84 2.96 7.75
C PHE A 148 2.99 3.99 8.86
N ARG A 149 3.66 5.10 8.55
CA ARG A 149 3.88 6.19 9.49
C ARG A 149 3.19 7.46 9.02
N LEU A 150 2.27 7.96 9.85
CA LEU A 150 1.56 9.23 9.62
C LEU A 150 1.76 10.14 10.83
N ASN A 151 2.19 11.38 10.62
CA ASN A 151 2.40 12.37 11.70
C ASN A 151 3.26 11.83 12.86
N ASN A 152 4.34 11.09 12.53
CA ASN A 152 5.22 10.41 13.48
C ASN A 152 4.58 9.26 14.30
N GLU A 153 3.34 8.90 14.06
CA GLU A 153 2.67 7.75 14.66
C GLU A 153 2.66 6.55 13.71
N TRP A 154 2.83 5.35 14.27
CA TRP A 154 2.71 4.11 13.53
C TRP A 154 1.26 3.64 13.45
N TRP A 155 0.87 3.16 12.29
CA TRP A 155 -0.44 2.62 11.97
C TRP A 155 -0.31 1.32 11.20
N PHE A 156 -1.35 0.48 11.30
CA PHE A 156 -1.49 -0.73 10.51
C PHE A 156 -2.84 -0.73 9.82
N VAL A 157 -2.85 -0.99 8.52
CA VAL A 157 -4.08 -1.12 7.72
C VAL A 157 -4.12 -2.50 7.10
N TRP A 158 -5.29 -3.14 7.09
CA TRP A 158 -5.43 -4.51 6.57
C TRP A 158 -6.85 -4.79 6.07
N SER A 159 -7.01 -5.89 5.30
CA SER A 159 -8.31 -6.46 4.94
C SER A 159 -8.71 -7.56 5.92
N GLY A 160 -9.97 -7.61 6.30
CA GLY A 160 -10.44 -8.61 7.26
C GLY A 160 -11.95 -8.83 7.27
N TRP A 161 -12.36 -9.92 7.91
CA TRP A 161 -13.77 -10.20 8.15
C TRP A 161 -14.25 -9.53 9.43
N GLU A 162 -15.52 -9.10 9.43
CA GLU A 162 -16.14 -8.57 10.65
C GLU A 162 -16.37 -9.68 11.68
N GLY A 163 -16.92 -10.78 11.25
CA GLY A 163 -17.19 -11.98 12.06
C GLY A 163 -16.22 -13.13 11.78
N ASN A 164 -16.75 -14.33 11.80
CA ASN A 164 -16.01 -15.56 11.55
C ASN A 164 -16.40 -16.21 10.21
N THR A 165 -17.20 -15.51 9.39
CA THR A 165 -17.73 -15.99 8.12
C THR A 165 -17.38 -15.00 7.03
N ASN A 166 -17.01 -15.51 5.85
CA ASN A 166 -16.72 -14.69 4.68
C ASN A 166 -18.01 -14.16 4.04
N VAL A 167 -18.55 -13.09 4.60
CA VAL A 167 -19.67 -12.34 4.01
C VAL A 167 -19.15 -11.16 3.22
N GLU A 168 -18.19 -10.45 3.82
CA GLU A 168 -17.50 -9.32 3.20
C GLU A 168 -16.11 -9.17 3.82
N GLN A 169 -15.20 -8.62 3.03
CA GLN A 169 -13.89 -8.15 3.48
C GLN A 169 -13.94 -6.64 3.58
N ASN A 170 -13.63 -6.12 4.77
CA ASN A 170 -13.60 -4.70 5.09
C ASN A 170 -12.15 -4.25 5.30
N LEU A 171 -11.89 -2.96 5.10
CA LEU A 171 -10.61 -2.38 5.52
C LEU A 171 -10.69 -1.90 6.95
N TYR A 172 -9.67 -2.25 7.71
CA TYR A 172 -9.50 -1.89 9.11
C TYR A 172 -8.19 -1.14 9.30
N ILE A 173 -8.16 -0.29 10.33
CA ILE A 173 -6.98 0.41 10.78
C ILE A 173 -6.81 0.26 12.28
N ALA A 174 -5.57 0.23 12.75
CA ALA A 174 -5.22 0.27 14.17
C ALA A 174 -3.95 1.09 14.39
N ARG A 175 -3.77 1.62 15.60
CA ARG A 175 -2.51 2.22 16.04
C ARG A 175 -1.47 1.15 16.32
N MET A 176 -0.20 1.50 16.15
CA MET A 176 0.94 0.69 16.55
C MET A 176 1.86 1.51 17.46
N SER A 177 2.54 0.86 18.40
CA SER A 177 3.63 1.49 19.18
C SER A 177 4.95 1.48 18.40
N ASP A 178 5.15 0.48 17.59
CA ASP A 178 6.31 0.25 16.73
C ASP A 178 5.88 -0.62 15.53
N PRO A 179 6.73 -0.83 14.50
CA PRO A 179 6.33 -1.59 13.30
C PRO A 179 5.87 -3.02 13.55
N THR A 180 6.10 -3.58 14.72
CA THR A 180 5.80 -4.99 15.03
C THR A 180 4.72 -5.18 16.09
N THR A 181 4.23 -4.08 16.70
CA THR A 181 3.31 -4.13 17.84
C THR A 181 2.08 -3.27 17.60
N VAL A 182 0.95 -3.92 17.31
CA VAL A 182 -0.36 -3.24 17.18
C VAL A 182 -0.93 -2.96 18.57
N THR A 183 -1.43 -1.74 18.76
CA THR A 183 -2.04 -1.27 20.01
C THR A 183 -3.44 -0.69 19.75
N GLY A 184 -4.32 -0.80 20.73
CA GLY A 184 -5.67 -0.25 20.62
C GLY A 184 -6.65 -1.17 19.88
N GLY A 185 -7.77 -0.59 19.42
CA GLY A 185 -8.88 -1.31 18.81
C GLY A 185 -8.76 -1.47 17.31
N ARG A 186 -9.62 -2.31 16.74
CA ARG A 186 -9.84 -2.48 15.31
C ARG A 186 -10.93 -1.53 14.85
N PHE A 187 -10.58 -0.58 13.98
CA PHE A 187 -11.53 0.40 13.46
C PHE A 187 -11.76 0.19 11.97
N VAL A 188 -13.02 0.01 11.57
CA VAL A 188 -13.38 -0.12 10.16
C VAL A 188 -13.30 1.25 9.47
N ILE A 189 -12.59 1.31 8.34
CA ILE A 189 -12.46 2.54 7.53
C ILE A 189 -13.14 2.41 6.17
N SER A 190 -13.35 1.19 5.67
CA SER A 190 -14.14 0.93 4.46
C SER A 190 -14.91 -0.37 4.58
N ARG A 191 -16.14 -0.32 4.07
CA ARG A 191 -16.97 -1.49 3.77
C ARG A 191 -17.31 -1.47 2.28
N PRO A 192 -17.39 -2.60 1.59
CA PRO A 192 -17.81 -2.67 0.18
C PRO A 192 -19.32 -2.38 0.08
N ARG A 193 -19.68 -1.10 0.05
CA ARG A 193 -21.09 -0.64 0.02
C ARG A 193 -21.48 0.02 -1.29
N GLU A 194 -20.50 0.51 -2.07
CA GLU A 194 -20.79 1.15 -3.34
C GLU A 194 -21.11 0.11 -4.42
N ARG A 195 -21.92 0.52 -5.39
CA ARG A 195 -22.35 -0.38 -6.47
C ARG A 195 -21.16 -0.96 -7.26
N TRP A 196 -20.15 -0.15 -7.48
CA TRP A 196 -18.95 -0.55 -8.23
C TRP A 196 -18.03 -1.50 -7.43
N GLU A 197 -18.19 -1.60 -6.12
CA GLU A 197 -17.45 -2.55 -5.26
C GLU A 197 -18.17 -3.90 -5.14
N ARG A 198 -19.32 -4.07 -5.76
CA ARG A 198 -20.22 -5.21 -5.55
C ARG A 198 -20.67 -5.88 -6.85
N SER A 199 -19.92 -5.66 -7.94
CA SER A 199 -20.30 -6.16 -9.28
C SER A 199 -20.22 -7.67 -9.40
N VAL A 200 -19.34 -8.33 -8.62
CA VAL A 200 -19.12 -9.78 -8.66
C VAL A 200 -20.08 -10.56 -7.76
N GLY A 201 -20.69 -9.91 -6.79
CA GLY A 201 -21.52 -10.57 -5.78
C GLY A 201 -20.74 -11.01 -4.54
N ASN A 202 -21.33 -11.90 -3.73
CA ASN A 202 -20.75 -12.36 -2.48
C ASN A 202 -19.56 -13.33 -2.70
N PRO A 203 -18.53 -13.24 -1.84
CA PRO A 203 -18.30 -12.21 -0.83
C PRO A 203 -17.96 -10.87 -1.46
N TYR A 204 -18.42 -9.77 -0.85
CA TYR A 204 -18.01 -8.42 -1.27
C TYR A 204 -16.65 -8.08 -0.70
N ILE A 205 -15.78 -7.45 -1.48
CA ILE A 205 -14.35 -7.36 -1.15
C ILE A 205 -13.82 -5.93 -1.26
N ASN A 206 -13.15 -5.49 -0.18
CA ASN A 206 -12.13 -4.46 -0.16
C ASN A 206 -10.85 -5.11 0.40
N GLU A 207 -9.77 -5.15 -0.39
CA GLU A 207 -8.51 -5.80 -0.01
C GLU A 207 -7.28 -5.06 -0.56
N GLY A 208 -6.06 -5.54 -0.26
CA GLY A 208 -4.81 -4.97 -0.76
C GLY A 208 -4.63 -3.47 -0.46
N PRO A 209 -4.86 -2.98 0.78
CA PRO A 209 -4.74 -1.55 1.07
C PRO A 209 -3.29 -1.08 1.02
N GLN A 210 -3.05 0.03 0.32
CA GLN A 210 -1.73 0.68 0.23
C GLN A 210 -1.85 2.15 0.62
N PRO A 211 -1.20 2.57 1.71
CA PRO A 211 -1.21 3.95 2.18
C PRO A 211 -0.26 4.83 1.35
N ILE A 212 -0.67 6.08 1.15
CA ILE A 212 0.17 7.12 0.55
C ILE A 212 -0.30 8.50 1.05
N ALA A 213 0.61 9.44 1.26
CA ALA A 213 0.26 10.82 1.55
C ALA A 213 0.21 11.66 0.26
N ASP A 214 -0.79 12.52 0.14
CA ASP A 214 -0.87 13.46 -0.97
C ASP A 214 0.13 14.64 -0.80
N PRO A 215 0.29 15.52 -1.81
CA PRO A 215 1.20 16.66 -1.70
C PRO A 215 0.92 17.64 -0.55
N SER A 216 -0.27 17.58 0.06
CA SER A 216 -0.61 18.34 1.28
C SER A 216 -0.36 17.57 2.58
N GLY A 217 0.10 16.32 2.49
CA GLY A 217 0.32 15.42 3.63
C GLY A 217 -0.95 14.71 4.11
N GLN A 218 -2.05 14.75 3.34
CA GLN A 218 -3.29 14.06 3.69
C GLN A 218 -3.20 12.57 3.30
N LEU A 219 -3.66 11.70 4.20
CA LEU A 219 -3.61 10.26 4.00
C LEU A 219 -4.64 9.78 2.98
N HIS A 220 -4.17 8.96 2.05
CA HIS A 220 -4.96 8.12 1.16
C HIS A 220 -4.68 6.65 1.43
N ILE A 221 -5.69 5.80 1.27
CA ILE A 221 -5.56 4.35 1.24
C ILE A 221 -6.13 3.87 -0.09
N VAL A 222 -5.24 3.53 -1.02
CA VAL A 222 -5.64 2.87 -2.27
C VAL A 222 -5.85 1.40 -1.98
N TYR A 223 -6.91 0.82 -2.51
CA TYR A 223 -7.31 -0.55 -2.22
C TYR A 223 -7.95 -1.21 -3.43
N SER A 224 -8.01 -2.52 -3.42
CA SER A 224 -8.65 -3.31 -4.45
C SER A 224 -10.08 -3.69 -4.07
N VAL A 225 -10.94 -3.75 -5.07
CA VAL A 225 -12.36 -4.09 -4.89
C VAL A 225 -12.79 -5.20 -5.83
N ASN A 226 -13.90 -5.82 -5.49
CA ASN A 226 -14.44 -7.02 -6.14
C ASN A 226 -13.54 -8.25 -5.91
N GLY A 227 -13.81 -9.35 -6.59
CA GLY A 227 -12.99 -10.55 -6.43
C GLY A 227 -11.80 -10.58 -7.37
N SER A 228 -10.60 -10.87 -6.86
CA SER A 228 -9.38 -11.00 -7.65
C SER A 228 -9.41 -12.17 -8.66
N TRP A 229 -10.48 -12.96 -8.68
CA TRP A 229 -10.78 -13.99 -9.68
C TRP A 229 -11.63 -13.48 -10.85
N SER A 230 -11.95 -12.19 -10.88
CA SER A 230 -12.87 -11.54 -11.82
C SER A 230 -12.17 -10.43 -12.62
N ALA A 231 -12.61 -10.22 -13.86
CA ALA A 231 -12.21 -9.06 -14.65
C ALA A 231 -12.66 -7.72 -14.06
N ASP A 232 -13.57 -7.74 -13.07
CA ASP A 232 -14.09 -6.56 -12.38
C ASP A 232 -13.18 -6.07 -11.25
N TYR A 233 -12.11 -6.82 -10.93
CA TYR A 233 -11.11 -6.41 -9.96
C TYR A 233 -10.48 -5.09 -10.38
N CYS A 234 -10.45 -4.10 -9.49
CA CYS A 234 -9.98 -2.75 -9.81
C CYS A 234 -9.57 -2.00 -8.54
N LEU A 235 -8.92 -0.85 -8.71
CA LEU A 235 -8.46 0.01 -7.61
C LEU A 235 -9.48 1.10 -7.29
N GLY A 236 -9.79 1.26 -6.01
CA GLY A 236 -10.44 2.42 -5.42
C GLY A 236 -9.50 3.19 -4.49
N ASP A 237 -9.97 4.31 -3.96
CA ASP A 237 -9.20 5.15 -3.05
C ASP A 237 -10.08 5.71 -1.95
N LEU A 238 -9.55 5.71 -0.73
CA LEU A 238 -10.08 6.39 0.44
C LEU A 238 -9.21 7.58 0.77
N ARG A 239 -9.78 8.76 0.87
CA ARG A 239 -9.11 9.97 1.34
C ARG A 239 -9.57 10.32 2.74
N LEU A 240 -8.64 10.43 3.69
CA LEU A 240 -8.92 10.93 5.02
C LEU A 240 -9.20 12.43 4.95
N ALA A 241 -10.27 12.90 5.57
CA ALA A 241 -10.54 14.33 5.67
C ALA A 241 -9.45 15.02 6.53
N SER A 242 -9.03 16.21 6.09
CA SER A 242 -7.95 16.96 6.73
C SER A 242 -8.21 17.18 8.23
N GLY A 243 -7.19 16.89 9.05
CA GLY A 243 -7.24 17.04 10.51
C GLY A 243 -8.22 16.11 11.23
N ARG A 244 -8.72 15.06 10.55
CA ARG A 244 -9.66 14.11 11.16
C ARG A 244 -8.92 12.86 11.66
N ASP A 245 -9.56 12.20 12.64
CA ASP A 245 -9.09 10.96 13.22
C ASP A 245 -9.28 9.79 12.23
N PRO A 246 -8.20 9.06 11.85
CA PRO A 246 -8.28 7.91 10.96
C PRO A 246 -9.14 6.75 11.49
N THR A 247 -9.34 6.66 12.81
CA THR A 247 -10.15 5.60 13.44
C THR A 247 -11.66 5.82 13.29
N ASN A 248 -12.08 7.03 12.91
CA ASN A 248 -13.48 7.33 12.69
C ASN A 248 -13.86 7.06 11.22
N ALA A 249 -14.76 6.10 10.99
CA ALA A 249 -15.25 5.75 9.65
C ALA A 249 -15.84 6.96 8.88
N HIS A 250 -16.42 7.94 9.60
CA HIS A 250 -16.96 9.17 9.00
C HIS A 250 -15.88 10.19 8.60
N SER A 251 -14.61 9.92 8.87
CA SER A 251 -13.50 10.77 8.43
C SER A 251 -13.05 10.49 6.99
N TRP A 252 -13.54 9.42 6.38
CA TRP A 252 -13.08 8.94 5.08
C TRP A 252 -14.06 9.24 3.96
N TYR A 253 -13.52 9.72 2.84
CA TYR A 253 -14.23 9.91 1.58
C TYR A 253 -13.72 8.90 0.56
N LYS A 254 -14.62 8.30 -0.19
CA LYS A 254 -14.35 7.24 -1.15
C LYS A 254 -14.40 7.76 -2.58
N SER A 255 -13.52 7.27 -3.47
CA SER A 255 -13.61 7.54 -4.91
C SER A 255 -14.98 7.13 -5.46
N ASN A 256 -15.46 7.82 -6.51
CA ASN A 256 -16.77 7.59 -7.11
C ASN A 256 -16.72 6.55 -8.24
N GLY A 257 -16.03 5.44 -8.02
CA GLY A 257 -15.77 4.38 -8.99
C GLY A 257 -14.32 3.94 -8.95
N CYS A 258 -13.98 2.96 -9.78
CA CYS A 258 -12.61 2.51 -9.94
C CYS A 258 -11.74 3.62 -10.51
N LEU A 259 -10.57 3.84 -9.93
CA LEU A 259 -9.56 4.76 -10.46
C LEU A 259 -8.66 4.07 -11.50
N PHE A 260 -8.54 2.73 -11.41
CA PHE A 260 -7.76 1.92 -12.32
C PHE A 260 -8.41 0.54 -12.42
N GLY A 261 -8.83 0.13 -13.62
CA GLY A 261 -9.58 -1.10 -13.85
C GLY A 261 -9.86 -1.33 -15.34
N ALA A 262 -10.19 -2.56 -15.71
CA ALA A 262 -10.46 -2.94 -17.10
C ALA A 262 -11.93 -2.72 -17.53
N ARG A 263 -12.86 -2.54 -16.58
CA ARG A 263 -14.30 -2.43 -16.84
C ARG A 263 -14.74 -0.97 -16.85
N LYS A 264 -15.08 -0.46 -18.03
CA LYS A 264 -15.50 0.94 -18.25
C LYS A 264 -16.70 1.36 -17.40
N ASP A 265 -17.64 0.47 -17.20
CA ASP A 265 -18.87 0.72 -16.43
C ASP A 265 -18.65 0.82 -14.91
N LEU A 266 -17.48 0.38 -14.42
CA LEU A 266 -17.06 0.51 -13.02
C LEU A 266 -16.15 1.71 -12.78
N MET A 267 -15.59 2.30 -13.86
CA MET A 267 -14.64 3.42 -13.72
C MET A 267 -15.29 4.69 -13.17
N ALA A 268 -14.54 5.44 -12.40
CA ALA A 268 -14.93 6.79 -12.00
C ALA A 268 -15.10 7.66 -13.25
N LYS A 269 -16.05 8.60 -13.21
CA LYS A 269 -16.40 9.45 -14.34
C LYS A 269 -15.17 10.17 -14.92
N GLY A 270 -14.98 10.03 -16.22
CA GLY A 270 -13.88 10.68 -16.95
C GLY A 270 -12.56 9.91 -16.93
N LEU A 271 -12.53 8.72 -16.35
CA LEU A 271 -11.38 7.82 -16.42
C LEU A 271 -11.58 6.76 -17.49
N GLU A 272 -10.49 6.38 -18.16
CA GLU A 272 -10.48 5.33 -19.18
C GLU A 272 -10.02 4.00 -18.57
N PRO A 273 -10.54 2.86 -19.09
CA PRO A 273 -10.14 1.54 -18.61
C PRO A 273 -8.72 1.18 -19.06
N VAL A 274 -8.09 0.29 -18.29
CA VAL A 274 -6.86 -0.41 -18.68
C VAL A 274 -7.12 -1.27 -19.92
N LEU A 275 -6.22 -1.26 -20.88
CA LEU A 275 -6.39 -1.92 -22.17
C LEU A 275 -5.62 -3.23 -22.33
N ASN A 276 -4.52 -3.42 -21.58
CA ASN A 276 -3.58 -4.53 -21.79
C ASN A 276 -3.84 -5.74 -20.89
N ALA A 277 -4.61 -5.56 -19.81
CA ALA A 277 -4.90 -6.61 -18.83
C ALA A 277 -6.31 -6.47 -18.26
N MET A 278 -6.84 -7.54 -17.72
CA MET A 278 -8.08 -7.59 -16.96
C MET A 278 -7.83 -8.03 -15.52
N GLY A 279 -8.78 -7.77 -14.62
CA GLY A 279 -8.65 -8.13 -13.21
C GLY A 279 -7.43 -7.47 -12.58
N VAL A 280 -7.24 -6.16 -12.83
CA VAL A 280 -6.08 -5.40 -12.39
C VAL A 280 -6.28 -4.86 -10.98
N GLY A 281 -5.31 -5.04 -10.12
CA GLY A 281 -5.38 -4.57 -8.74
C GLY A 281 -4.17 -4.98 -7.91
N HIS A 282 -4.32 -4.91 -6.59
CA HIS A 282 -3.27 -5.18 -5.60
C HIS A 282 -1.98 -4.42 -5.94
N LEU A 283 -2.05 -3.10 -5.79
CA LEU A 283 -0.94 -2.23 -6.17
C LEU A 283 0.15 -2.21 -5.09
N SER A 284 1.35 -1.84 -5.50
CA SER A 284 2.46 -1.42 -4.63
C SER A 284 3.00 -0.10 -5.15
N PHE A 285 3.03 0.93 -4.32
CA PHE A 285 3.71 2.17 -4.65
C PHE A 285 5.23 2.00 -4.52
N LEU A 286 5.97 2.46 -5.52
CA LEU A 286 7.43 2.41 -5.49
C LEU A 286 8.00 3.68 -4.87
N LEU A 287 7.79 3.84 -3.59
CA LEU A 287 8.27 5.00 -2.86
C LEU A 287 9.67 4.75 -2.26
N PRO A 288 10.51 5.79 -2.17
CA PRO A 288 11.80 5.71 -1.48
C PRO A 288 11.62 5.18 -0.05
N ASN A 289 12.31 4.08 0.29
CA ASN A 289 12.24 3.36 1.55
C ASN A 289 10.83 2.86 1.94
N GLY A 290 9.83 2.88 1.05
CA GLY A 290 8.43 2.64 1.36
C GLY A 290 7.79 3.75 2.22
N ASP A 291 8.39 4.93 2.26
CA ASP A 291 7.87 6.07 3.03
C ASP A 291 6.66 6.68 2.31
N ILE A 292 5.50 6.60 2.92
CA ILE A 292 4.25 7.15 2.36
C ILE A 292 4.32 8.66 2.13
N ASN A 293 5.20 9.36 2.86
CA ASN A 293 5.39 10.81 2.76
C ASN A 293 6.36 11.21 1.63
N ALA A 294 7.04 10.21 1.02
CA ALA A 294 7.90 10.41 -0.16
C ALA A 294 7.11 10.34 -1.48
N SER A 295 5.84 10.66 -1.44
CA SER A 295 4.95 10.72 -2.60
C SER A 295 5.40 11.82 -3.59
N PRO A 296 5.19 11.65 -4.90
CA PRO A 296 5.61 12.64 -5.89
C PRO A 296 4.87 13.97 -5.67
N PRO A 297 5.53 15.12 -5.94
CA PRO A 297 4.86 16.41 -5.90
C PRO A 297 3.82 16.53 -7.02
N SER A 298 2.96 17.55 -6.92
CA SER A 298 1.99 17.88 -7.96
C SER A 298 2.65 18.01 -9.33
N GLY A 299 2.02 17.39 -10.35
CA GLY A 299 2.51 17.41 -11.74
C GLY A 299 3.65 16.43 -12.05
N ALA A 300 4.21 15.76 -11.06
CA ALA A 300 5.17 14.68 -11.28
C ALA A 300 4.46 13.33 -11.35
N GLN A 301 5.06 12.40 -12.10
CA GLN A 301 4.65 11.01 -12.16
C GLN A 301 5.61 10.13 -11.37
N ALA A 302 5.08 9.08 -10.73
CA ALA A 302 5.88 8.05 -10.08
C ALA A 302 5.39 6.65 -10.49
N PRO A 303 6.25 5.65 -10.44
CA PRO A 303 5.89 4.29 -10.78
C PRO A 303 5.10 3.61 -9.66
N PHE A 304 4.24 2.67 -10.05
CA PHE A 304 3.63 1.68 -9.19
C PHE A 304 3.61 0.32 -9.88
N MET A 305 3.47 -0.73 -9.08
CA MET A 305 3.27 -2.09 -9.56
C MET A 305 1.84 -2.54 -9.27
N TYR A 306 1.34 -3.44 -10.09
CA TYR A 306 0.04 -4.11 -9.89
C TYR A 306 0.07 -5.49 -10.52
N HIS A 307 -0.87 -6.36 -10.20
CA HIS A 307 -1.08 -7.57 -10.97
C HIS A 307 -2.29 -7.45 -11.90
N GLY A 308 -2.28 -8.24 -12.96
CA GLY A 308 -3.39 -8.40 -13.90
C GLY A 308 -3.25 -9.67 -14.71
N VAL A 309 -4.31 -10.07 -15.39
CA VAL A 309 -4.32 -11.19 -16.33
C VAL A 309 -4.24 -10.61 -17.74
N PRO A 310 -3.24 -11.01 -18.56
CA PRO A 310 -3.16 -10.58 -19.96
C PRO A 310 -4.45 -10.89 -20.70
N ASN A 311 -4.93 -9.98 -21.57
CA ASN A 311 -6.16 -10.19 -22.34
C ASN A 311 -6.11 -11.41 -23.29
N SER A 312 -4.92 -11.93 -23.57
CA SER A 312 -4.71 -13.15 -24.35
C SER A 312 -4.93 -14.45 -23.58
N LEU A 313 -5.13 -14.36 -22.26
CA LEU A 313 -5.30 -15.54 -21.37
C LEU A 313 -6.68 -15.52 -20.72
N PRO A 314 -7.26 -16.68 -20.37
CA PRO A 314 -8.49 -16.73 -19.60
C PRO A 314 -8.30 -16.16 -18.20
N MET A 315 -9.33 -15.46 -17.68
CA MET A 315 -9.32 -14.95 -16.31
C MET A 315 -9.15 -16.11 -15.32
N SER A 316 -8.05 -16.08 -14.56
CA SER A 316 -7.71 -17.08 -13.55
C SER A 316 -6.64 -16.56 -12.63
N TRP A 317 -6.67 -16.97 -11.37
CA TRP A 317 -5.61 -16.69 -10.40
C TRP A 317 -4.22 -17.14 -10.86
N SER A 318 -4.13 -18.27 -11.57
CA SER A 318 -2.88 -18.80 -12.09
C SER A 318 -2.33 -18.05 -13.30
N ASN A 319 -3.07 -17.13 -13.88
CA ASN A 319 -2.68 -16.35 -15.06
C ASN A 319 -2.35 -14.89 -14.74
N ARG A 320 -2.20 -14.54 -13.46
CA ARG A 320 -1.77 -13.21 -13.06
C ARG A 320 -0.29 -12.99 -13.31
N TYR A 321 0.04 -11.81 -13.79
CA TYR A 321 1.39 -11.32 -14.03
C TYR A 321 1.55 -9.95 -13.39
N TRP A 322 2.78 -9.58 -13.07
CA TRP A 322 3.09 -8.25 -12.61
C TRP A 322 3.20 -7.27 -13.78
N TYR A 323 2.73 -6.08 -13.54
CA TYR A 323 2.78 -4.94 -14.44
C TYR A 323 3.33 -3.74 -13.70
N ALA A 324 3.96 -2.82 -14.44
CA ALA A 324 4.30 -1.49 -13.96
C ALA A 324 3.43 -0.46 -14.66
N GLY A 325 3.00 0.54 -13.92
CA GLY A 325 2.29 1.71 -14.39
C GLY A 325 2.85 2.97 -13.75
N THR A 326 2.26 4.12 -14.05
CA THR A 326 2.58 5.39 -13.42
C THR A 326 1.34 6.00 -12.76
N PHE A 327 1.56 6.78 -11.71
CA PHE A 327 0.50 7.57 -11.08
C PHE A 327 0.94 9.03 -10.91
N ALA A 328 -0.03 9.91 -10.83
CA ALA A 328 0.16 11.33 -10.55
C ALA A 328 -0.98 11.86 -9.69
N TRP A 329 -0.74 12.97 -9.02
CA TRP A 329 -1.76 13.67 -8.24
C TRP A 329 -2.57 14.66 -9.09
N SER A 330 -3.86 14.76 -8.80
CA SER A 330 -4.82 15.71 -9.38
C SER A 330 -5.53 16.45 -8.26
N GLU A 331 -5.54 17.79 -8.30
CA GLU A 331 -6.10 18.63 -7.22
C GLU A 331 -7.62 18.62 -7.12
N ASN A 332 -8.34 18.30 -8.19
CA ASN A 332 -9.80 18.49 -8.27
C ASN A 332 -10.57 17.16 -8.27
N ALA A 333 -10.09 16.15 -7.54
CA ALA A 333 -10.80 14.89 -7.42
C ALA A 333 -11.94 15.01 -6.39
N THR A 334 -13.15 14.63 -6.81
CA THR A 334 -14.33 14.63 -5.94
C THR A 334 -14.56 13.22 -5.40
N TYR A 335 -14.49 13.05 -4.08
CA TYR A 335 -14.76 11.81 -3.36
C TYR A 335 -15.95 12.00 -2.43
N CYS A 336 -16.70 10.95 -2.15
CA CYS A 336 -17.95 11.03 -1.40
C CYS A 336 -18.02 10.02 -0.24
N ARG A 337 -18.70 10.40 0.84
CA ARG A 337 -19.18 9.49 1.91
C ARG A 337 -20.60 9.01 1.63
N SER A 338 -21.36 9.83 0.93
CA SER A 338 -22.73 9.55 0.48
C SER A 338 -23.03 10.37 -0.79
N ARG A 339 -24.17 10.16 -1.39
CA ARG A 339 -24.60 10.94 -2.57
C ARG A 339 -24.70 12.45 -2.32
N SER A 340 -24.92 12.87 -1.10
CA SER A 340 -25.07 14.28 -0.71
C SER A 340 -23.87 14.83 0.08
N ASP A 341 -22.87 14.01 0.36
CA ASP A 341 -21.71 14.38 1.17
C ASP A 341 -20.42 14.03 0.42
N CYS A 342 -20.02 14.96 -0.42
CA CYS A 342 -18.81 14.88 -1.22
C CYS A 342 -17.90 16.07 -0.94
N ASN A 343 -16.61 15.86 -1.07
CA ASN A 343 -15.62 16.92 -1.06
C ASN A 343 -14.65 16.82 -2.23
N THR A 344 -14.04 17.94 -2.57
CA THR A 344 -13.02 18.05 -3.62
C THR A 344 -11.67 18.26 -2.96
N GLY A 345 -10.65 17.64 -3.50
CA GLY A 345 -9.27 17.72 -3.03
C GLY A 345 -8.34 16.89 -3.91
N TRP A 346 -7.18 16.54 -3.38
CA TRP A 346 -6.25 15.66 -4.06
C TRP A 346 -6.85 14.28 -4.33
N GLY A 347 -6.48 13.70 -5.45
CA GLY A 347 -6.81 12.33 -5.82
C GLY A 347 -5.85 11.79 -6.86
N LEU A 348 -5.79 10.49 -6.97
CA LEU A 348 -4.84 9.78 -7.81
C LEU A 348 -5.35 9.62 -9.25
N ARG A 349 -4.42 9.72 -10.19
CA ARG A 349 -4.57 9.37 -11.60
C ARG A 349 -3.57 8.30 -11.94
N PHE A 350 -4.04 7.15 -12.38
CA PHE A 350 -3.22 6.02 -12.80
C PHE A 350 -3.18 5.92 -14.31
N SER A 351 -2.04 5.46 -14.83
CA SER A 351 -1.82 5.17 -16.25
C SER A 351 -1.03 3.87 -16.42
N GLU A 352 -1.35 3.12 -17.50
CA GLU A 352 -0.55 1.96 -17.95
C GLU A 352 0.81 2.40 -18.44
#